data_0e5e8f9c3a29050911cb7db0a9df24ba
#
_entry.id   0e5e8f9c3a29050911cb7db0a9df24ba
#
_cell.length_a   1.000
_cell.length_b   1.000
_cell.length_c   1.000
_cell.angle_alpha   90.00
_cell.angle_beta   90.00
_cell.angle_gamma   90.00
#
_symmetry.space_group_name_H-M   'P 1'
#
loop_
_entity.id
_entity.type
_entity.pdbx_description
1 polymer ?
#
loop_
_entity_poly.entity_id
_entity_poly.type
_entity_poly.pdbx_seq_one_letter_code
_entity_poly.pdbx_strand_id
1 'polypeptide(L)'
;MKIAVSSYSFSQYLRDGRLTQITCVEKAKELGFDAIEFTDLTPPEGVGEEEYARQIREKCEKVGLPVSNYTISADLLNHADGGKAEVERLKKKVDVAAILGTNCIRHDAAWGFLGEENKRNGRGFRNVVGQLADCCREVTEYAKERGIRTMVENHGQFAQEPDLVELLINTVNHPNFGWLCDMGNFLCADVNPVEAVGKAAPYAFYVHAKDFIIKSGNEPDPGRGFFQTRAANYLRGTIVGHGAVAVKQCLKILKNAGYDGFIGLEFEGIEDCMLGLSIGLENIRRYLSEIEA
;
A
#
# COMPACT_ATOMS: atom_id res chain seq x y z
N MET A 1 2.66 18.14 -2.44
CA MET A 1 2.16 16.72 -2.47
C MET A 1 0.76 16.69 -3.06
N LYS A 2 0.41 15.66 -3.84
CA LYS A 2 -0.93 15.42 -4.43
C LYS A 2 -1.63 14.29 -3.68
N ILE A 3 -2.97 14.29 -3.67
CA ILE A 3 -3.74 13.28 -2.92
C ILE A 3 -4.42 12.33 -3.90
N ALA A 4 -4.02 11.06 -3.85
CA ALA A 4 -4.68 9.97 -4.58
C ALA A 4 -5.63 9.20 -3.65
N VAL A 5 -6.50 8.37 -4.24
CA VAL A 5 -7.30 7.39 -3.51
C VAL A 5 -6.92 5.99 -3.95
N SER A 6 -6.77 5.07 -3.02
CA SER A 6 -6.63 3.64 -3.33
C SER A 6 -8.00 3.04 -3.70
N SER A 7 -8.06 2.28 -4.79
CA SER A 7 -9.27 1.55 -5.18
C SER A 7 -9.72 0.56 -4.10
N TYR A 8 -8.81 0.10 -3.23
CA TYR A 8 -9.13 -0.69 -2.04
C TYR A 8 -10.14 0.00 -1.12
N SER A 9 -10.07 1.31 -1.02
CA SER A 9 -10.97 2.11 -0.17
C SER A 9 -12.44 2.04 -0.59
N PHE A 10 -12.72 1.64 -1.84
CA PHE A 10 -14.08 1.39 -2.33
C PHE A 10 -14.55 -0.05 -2.13
N SER A 11 -13.81 -0.88 -1.38
CA SER A 11 -14.04 -2.32 -1.24
C SER A 11 -15.46 -2.69 -0.78
N GLN A 12 -16.12 -1.85 0.03
CA GLN A 12 -17.53 -2.06 0.40
C GLN A 12 -18.44 -2.05 -0.84
N TYR A 13 -18.28 -1.05 -1.71
CA TYR A 13 -19.09 -0.85 -2.91
C TYR A 13 -18.68 -1.77 -4.08
N LEU A 14 -17.42 -2.17 -4.12
CA LEU A 14 -16.94 -3.18 -5.08
C LEU A 14 -17.50 -4.57 -4.76
N ARG A 15 -17.53 -4.96 -3.48
CA ARG A 15 -18.05 -6.27 -3.05
C ARG A 15 -19.54 -6.44 -3.23
N ASP A 16 -20.33 -5.38 -3.07
CA ASP A 16 -21.79 -5.43 -3.23
C ASP A 16 -22.26 -5.04 -4.64
N GLY A 17 -21.33 -4.80 -5.56
CA GLY A 17 -21.62 -4.51 -6.97
C GLY A 17 -22.13 -3.10 -7.27
N ARG A 18 -22.12 -2.18 -6.30
CA ARG A 18 -22.46 -0.77 -6.53
C ARG A 18 -21.42 -0.05 -7.41
N LEU A 19 -20.18 -0.49 -7.37
CA LEU A 19 -19.09 0.01 -8.21
C LEU A 19 -18.31 -1.14 -8.86
N THR A 20 -17.62 -0.82 -9.94
CA THR A 20 -16.53 -1.60 -10.54
C THR A 20 -15.25 -0.79 -10.43
N GLN A 21 -14.07 -1.40 -10.66
CA GLN A 21 -12.83 -0.63 -10.65
C GLN A 21 -12.85 0.49 -11.71
N ILE A 22 -13.51 0.30 -12.84
CA ILE A 22 -13.68 1.36 -13.87
C ILE A 22 -14.55 2.52 -13.33
N THR A 23 -15.65 2.22 -12.64
CA THR A 23 -16.54 3.28 -12.13
C THR A 23 -16.00 3.95 -10.86
N CYS A 24 -15.04 3.33 -10.15
CA CYS A 24 -14.30 4.00 -9.08
C CYS A 24 -13.55 5.26 -9.58
N VAL A 25 -13.11 5.28 -10.85
CA VAL A 25 -12.44 6.45 -11.44
C VAL A 25 -13.34 7.69 -11.40
N GLU A 26 -14.61 7.54 -11.77
CA GLU A 26 -15.58 8.65 -11.74
C GLU A 26 -15.84 9.10 -10.31
N LYS A 27 -16.01 8.16 -9.38
CA LYS A 27 -16.23 8.47 -7.97
C LYS A 27 -15.04 9.16 -7.32
N ALA A 28 -13.82 8.73 -7.62
CA ALA A 28 -12.60 9.40 -7.17
C ALA A 28 -12.53 10.84 -7.68
N LYS A 29 -12.89 11.07 -8.94
CA LYS A 29 -12.93 12.43 -9.53
C LYS A 29 -14.02 13.29 -8.90
N GLU A 30 -15.23 12.74 -8.71
CA GLU A 30 -16.38 13.43 -8.06
C GLU A 30 -16.02 13.87 -6.63
N LEU A 31 -15.33 13.04 -5.87
CA LEU A 31 -14.84 13.37 -4.53
C LEU A 31 -13.71 14.43 -4.55
N GLY A 32 -13.07 14.62 -5.70
CA GLY A 32 -12.03 15.64 -5.90
C GLY A 32 -10.60 15.17 -5.68
N PHE A 33 -10.32 13.88 -5.74
CA PHE A 33 -8.94 13.36 -5.70
C PHE A 33 -8.14 13.79 -6.92
N ASP A 34 -6.82 13.89 -6.77
CA ASP A 34 -5.88 14.27 -7.83
C ASP A 34 -5.48 13.08 -8.72
N ALA A 35 -5.60 11.87 -8.20
CA ALA A 35 -5.25 10.61 -8.88
C ALA A 35 -5.96 9.42 -8.24
N ILE A 36 -5.90 8.26 -8.90
CA ILE A 36 -6.35 6.98 -8.35
C ILE A 36 -5.21 5.97 -8.38
N GLU A 37 -5.13 5.13 -7.36
CA GLU A 37 -4.29 3.95 -7.30
C GLU A 37 -5.16 2.70 -7.46
N PHE A 38 -4.68 1.71 -8.19
CA PHE A 38 -5.35 0.42 -8.29
C PHE A 38 -4.64 -0.66 -7.50
N THR A 39 -5.41 -1.46 -6.78
CA THR A 39 -4.97 -2.78 -6.30
C THR A 39 -5.11 -3.81 -7.43
N ASP A 40 -4.74 -5.08 -7.18
CA ASP A 40 -4.91 -6.17 -8.14
C ASP A 40 -6.20 -6.01 -8.95
N LEU A 41 -6.07 -6.06 -10.28
CA LEU A 41 -7.22 -5.91 -11.16
C LEU A 41 -8.11 -7.16 -11.10
N THR A 42 -9.40 -6.95 -11.09
CA THR A 42 -10.44 -7.99 -11.12
C THR A 42 -11.29 -7.81 -12.39
N PRO A 43 -10.76 -8.24 -13.56
CA PRO A 43 -11.50 -8.12 -14.81
C PRO A 43 -12.80 -8.94 -14.78
N PRO A 44 -13.85 -8.47 -15.48
CA PRO A 44 -15.06 -9.27 -15.67
C PRO A 44 -14.77 -10.59 -16.41
N GLU A 45 -15.68 -11.56 -16.27
CA GLU A 45 -15.57 -12.83 -16.97
C GLU A 45 -15.37 -12.64 -18.48
N GLY A 46 -14.39 -13.35 -19.05
CA GLY A 46 -14.04 -13.28 -20.47
C GLY A 46 -13.15 -12.09 -20.88
N VAL A 47 -12.79 -11.21 -19.96
CA VAL A 47 -11.89 -10.07 -20.23
C VAL A 47 -10.51 -10.37 -19.65
N GLY A 48 -9.47 -10.28 -20.49
CA GLY A 48 -8.09 -10.42 -20.03
C GLY A 48 -7.63 -9.20 -19.21
N GLU A 49 -6.66 -9.41 -18.31
CA GLU A 49 -6.17 -8.36 -17.41
C GLU A 49 -5.60 -7.14 -18.16
N GLU A 50 -4.83 -7.38 -19.22
CA GLU A 50 -4.28 -6.28 -20.05
C GLU A 50 -5.36 -5.48 -20.75
N GLU A 51 -6.40 -6.15 -21.27
CA GLU A 51 -7.53 -5.47 -21.90
C GLU A 51 -8.31 -4.64 -20.88
N TYR A 52 -8.51 -5.18 -19.71
CA TYR A 52 -9.15 -4.45 -18.62
C TYR A 52 -8.32 -3.24 -18.16
N ALA A 53 -7.00 -3.38 -18.13
CA ALA A 53 -6.09 -2.27 -17.84
C ALA A 53 -6.19 -1.15 -18.90
N ARG A 54 -6.34 -1.50 -20.21
CA ARG A 54 -6.57 -0.50 -21.27
C ARG A 54 -7.90 0.24 -21.06
N GLN A 55 -8.97 -0.48 -20.74
CA GLN A 55 -10.29 0.12 -20.44
C GLN A 55 -10.23 1.08 -19.26
N ILE A 56 -9.52 0.70 -18.19
CA ILE A 56 -9.29 1.58 -17.03
C ILE A 56 -8.51 2.83 -17.45
N ARG A 57 -7.44 2.67 -18.21
CA ARG A 57 -6.64 3.80 -18.69
C ARG A 57 -7.47 4.76 -19.55
N GLU A 58 -8.21 4.26 -20.51
CA GLU A 58 -9.11 5.07 -21.35
C GLU A 58 -10.12 5.83 -20.50
N LYS A 59 -10.68 5.18 -19.46
CA LYS A 59 -11.58 5.83 -18.50
C LYS A 59 -10.88 6.94 -17.74
N CYS A 60 -9.66 6.70 -17.24
CA CYS A 60 -8.85 7.68 -16.53
C CYS A 60 -8.52 8.90 -17.41
N GLU A 61 -8.14 8.67 -18.66
CA GLU A 61 -7.86 9.73 -19.63
C GLU A 61 -9.11 10.57 -19.94
N LYS A 62 -10.27 9.93 -20.17
CA LYS A 62 -11.56 10.58 -20.42
C LYS A 62 -12.00 11.46 -19.25
N VAL A 63 -11.77 11.03 -18.01
CA VAL A 63 -12.18 11.75 -16.81
C VAL A 63 -11.14 12.78 -16.37
N GLY A 64 -9.91 12.68 -16.89
CA GLY A 64 -8.78 13.50 -16.47
C GLY A 64 -8.33 13.19 -15.04
N LEU A 65 -8.22 11.91 -14.68
CA LEU A 65 -7.74 11.42 -13.40
C LEU A 65 -6.62 10.39 -13.62
N PRO A 66 -5.33 10.72 -13.43
CA PRO A 66 -4.23 9.81 -13.71
C PRO A 66 -4.18 8.64 -12.72
N VAL A 67 -3.59 7.53 -13.16
CA VAL A 67 -3.22 6.40 -12.28
C VAL A 67 -1.89 6.74 -11.61
N SER A 68 -1.88 6.80 -10.29
CA SER A 68 -0.68 7.17 -9.50
C SER A 68 0.20 5.99 -9.15
N ASN A 69 -0.38 4.80 -8.96
CA ASN A 69 0.33 3.59 -8.56
C ASN A 69 -0.49 2.33 -8.90
N TYR A 70 0.17 1.18 -8.95
CA TYR A 70 -0.46 -0.14 -9.03
C TYR A 70 0.07 -1.00 -7.89
N THR A 71 -0.81 -1.42 -6.96
CA THR A 71 -0.44 -2.21 -5.78
C THR A 71 -0.91 -3.64 -5.95
N ILE A 72 -0.02 -4.60 -5.76
CA ILE A 72 -0.31 -6.03 -5.92
C ILE A 72 0.24 -6.83 -4.77
N SER A 73 -0.48 -7.87 -4.41
CA SER A 73 0.00 -8.86 -3.45
C SER A 73 1.08 -9.75 -4.08
N ALA A 74 2.05 -10.18 -3.27
CA ALA A 74 3.08 -11.12 -3.69
C ALA A 74 3.60 -11.96 -2.52
N ASP A 75 4.13 -13.14 -2.82
CA ASP A 75 4.84 -13.98 -1.88
C ASP A 75 6.11 -14.55 -2.53
N LEU A 76 7.23 -13.89 -2.32
CA LEU A 76 8.53 -14.29 -2.88
C LEU A 76 9.23 -15.37 -2.03
N LEU A 77 8.61 -15.80 -0.92
CA LEU A 77 9.21 -16.73 0.03
C LEU A 77 8.74 -18.18 -0.16
N ASN A 78 7.43 -18.39 -0.29
CA ASN A 78 6.82 -19.70 -0.09
C ASN A 78 6.64 -20.51 -1.39
N HIS A 79 7.52 -20.31 -2.36
CA HIS A 79 7.56 -21.07 -3.61
C HIS A 79 8.71 -22.08 -3.61
N ALA A 80 8.42 -23.32 -4.03
CA ALA A 80 9.41 -24.41 -4.08
C ALA A 80 10.62 -24.10 -4.99
N ASP A 81 10.45 -23.19 -5.94
CA ASP A 81 11.48 -22.74 -6.90
C ASP A 81 12.28 -21.53 -6.42
N GLY A 82 12.14 -21.14 -5.14
CA GLY A 82 12.81 -19.99 -4.56
C GLY A 82 12.25 -18.65 -5.00
N GLY A 83 10.97 -18.61 -5.40
CA GLY A 83 10.26 -17.39 -5.80
C GLY A 83 10.31 -17.05 -7.29
N LYS A 84 10.91 -17.90 -8.14
CA LYS A 84 11.08 -17.61 -9.58
C LYS A 84 9.75 -17.48 -10.32
N ALA A 85 8.80 -18.36 -10.06
CA ALA A 85 7.47 -18.28 -10.67
C ALA A 85 6.75 -16.98 -10.29
N GLU A 86 6.91 -16.53 -9.05
CA GLU A 86 6.34 -15.28 -8.57
C GLU A 86 7.01 -14.06 -9.20
N VAL A 87 8.34 -14.09 -9.39
CA VAL A 87 9.07 -13.07 -10.14
C VAL A 87 8.52 -12.92 -11.56
N GLU A 88 8.30 -14.04 -12.27
CA GLU A 88 7.72 -14.01 -13.61
C GLU A 88 6.27 -13.48 -13.62
N ARG A 89 5.48 -13.78 -12.59
CA ARG A 89 4.16 -13.18 -12.42
C ARG A 89 4.26 -11.66 -12.21
N LEU A 90 5.18 -11.22 -11.36
CA LEU A 90 5.40 -9.79 -11.08
C LEU A 90 5.88 -9.01 -12.31
N LYS A 91 6.72 -9.60 -13.16
CA LYS A 91 7.11 -8.99 -14.44
C LYS A 91 5.90 -8.72 -15.34
N LYS A 92 4.95 -9.65 -15.42
CA LYS A 92 3.67 -9.42 -16.14
C LYS A 92 2.85 -8.29 -15.50
N LYS A 93 2.85 -8.19 -14.17
CA LYS A 93 2.18 -7.07 -13.47
C LYS A 93 2.86 -5.72 -13.74
N VAL A 94 4.17 -5.71 -13.94
CA VAL A 94 4.89 -4.50 -14.41
C VAL A 94 4.40 -4.10 -15.81
N ASP A 95 4.19 -5.05 -16.71
CA ASP A 95 3.63 -4.76 -18.05
C ASP A 95 2.20 -4.20 -17.94
N VAL A 96 1.37 -4.72 -17.03
CA VAL A 96 0.04 -4.17 -16.72
C VAL A 96 0.13 -2.74 -16.18
N ALA A 97 1.10 -2.45 -15.28
CA ALA A 97 1.32 -1.10 -14.78
C ALA A 97 1.68 -0.10 -15.90
N ALA A 98 2.49 -0.54 -16.88
CA ALA A 98 2.79 0.25 -18.07
C ALA A 98 1.53 0.54 -18.91
N ILE A 99 0.65 -0.45 -19.09
CA ILE A 99 -0.64 -0.29 -19.78
C ILE A 99 -1.54 0.70 -19.03
N LEU A 100 -1.62 0.61 -17.70
CA LEU A 100 -2.37 1.55 -16.85
C LEU A 100 -1.83 3.00 -16.95
N GLY A 101 -0.59 3.17 -17.40
CA GLY A 101 0.05 4.48 -17.54
C GLY A 101 0.63 5.04 -16.25
N THR A 102 0.85 4.19 -15.25
CA THR A 102 1.59 4.58 -14.03
C THR A 102 3.08 4.30 -14.17
N ASN A 103 3.90 5.04 -13.44
CA ASN A 103 5.35 4.83 -13.36
C ASN A 103 5.79 4.18 -12.05
N CYS A 104 4.85 3.68 -11.26
CA CYS A 104 5.10 3.04 -9.98
C CYS A 104 4.30 1.74 -9.84
N ILE A 105 4.93 0.73 -9.28
CA ILE A 105 4.29 -0.51 -8.85
C ILE A 105 4.78 -0.88 -7.45
N ARG A 106 3.86 -1.22 -6.57
CA ARG A 106 4.14 -1.79 -5.25
C ARG A 106 3.80 -3.27 -5.26
N HIS A 107 4.66 -4.09 -4.71
CA HIS A 107 4.37 -5.49 -4.42
C HIS A 107 4.75 -5.85 -2.99
N ASP A 108 4.11 -6.86 -2.42
CA ASP A 108 4.55 -7.44 -1.16
C ASP A 108 5.87 -8.19 -1.35
N ALA A 109 6.60 -8.43 -0.27
CA ALA A 109 7.77 -9.29 -0.28
C ALA A 109 7.40 -10.72 0.13
N ALA A 110 6.76 -10.88 1.28
CA ALA A 110 6.26 -12.14 1.81
C ALA A 110 5.36 -11.90 3.02
N TRP A 111 4.49 -12.88 3.30
CA TRP A 111 3.60 -12.88 4.46
C TRP A 111 4.16 -13.65 5.66
N GLY A 112 5.34 -14.24 5.54
CA GLY A 112 5.99 -15.08 6.52
C GLY A 112 6.06 -16.53 6.09
N PHE A 113 6.57 -17.37 6.97
CA PHE A 113 6.65 -18.82 6.70
C PHE A 113 5.27 -19.45 6.83
N LEU A 114 4.81 -20.12 5.78
CA LEU A 114 3.55 -20.87 5.78
C LEU A 114 3.74 -22.27 6.39
N GLY A 115 2.63 -22.86 6.88
CA GLY A 115 2.60 -24.18 7.49
C GLY A 115 2.84 -24.17 9.01
N GLU A 116 2.15 -25.05 9.74
CA GLU A 116 2.27 -25.15 11.20
C GLU A 116 3.68 -25.55 11.64
N GLU A 117 4.39 -26.37 10.84
CA GLU A 117 5.76 -26.78 11.06
C GLU A 117 6.75 -25.61 11.03
N ASN A 118 6.39 -24.50 10.41
CA ASN A 118 7.22 -23.32 10.27
C ASN A 118 7.00 -22.29 11.37
N LYS A 119 5.93 -22.38 12.17
CA LYS A 119 5.57 -21.38 13.17
C LYS A 119 6.57 -21.25 14.34
N ARG A 120 7.38 -22.28 14.61
CA ARG A 120 8.32 -22.31 15.74
C ARG A 120 9.68 -22.90 15.36
N ASN A 121 10.15 -22.64 14.13
CA ASN A 121 11.40 -23.21 13.62
C ASN A 121 12.64 -22.35 13.95
N GLY A 122 12.50 -21.27 14.71
CA GLY A 122 13.58 -20.35 15.06
C GLY A 122 14.06 -19.47 13.91
N ARG A 123 13.33 -19.45 12.77
CA ARG A 123 13.66 -18.62 11.61
C ARG A 123 12.82 -17.34 11.60
N GLY A 124 13.39 -16.27 11.09
CA GLY A 124 12.73 -14.98 10.92
C GLY A 124 13.12 -14.31 9.61
N PHE A 125 12.66 -13.08 9.44
CA PHE A 125 12.90 -12.27 8.23
C PHE A 125 14.39 -12.24 7.82
N ARG A 126 15.30 -12.06 8.79
CA ARG A 126 16.75 -11.97 8.53
C ARG A 126 17.36 -13.24 7.92
N ASN A 127 16.72 -14.40 8.08
CA ASN A 127 17.18 -15.65 7.48
C ASN A 127 16.88 -15.76 5.98
N VAL A 128 15.93 -14.94 5.47
CA VAL A 128 15.44 -15.03 4.09
C VAL A 128 15.56 -13.71 3.32
N VAL A 129 16.03 -12.65 3.98
CA VAL A 129 16.15 -11.31 3.36
C VAL A 129 16.98 -11.32 2.07
N GLY A 130 18.01 -12.17 1.99
CA GLY A 130 18.82 -12.34 0.78
C GLY A 130 18.02 -12.87 -0.41
N GLN A 131 17.23 -13.94 -0.18
CA GLN A 131 16.33 -14.50 -1.22
C GLN A 131 15.30 -13.46 -1.66
N LEU A 132 14.65 -12.79 -0.71
CA LEU A 132 13.66 -11.75 -1.01
C LEU A 132 14.28 -10.60 -1.82
N ALA A 133 15.48 -10.17 -1.43
CA ALA A 133 16.18 -9.08 -2.12
C ALA A 133 16.59 -9.46 -3.55
N ASP A 134 17.02 -10.69 -3.80
CA ASP A 134 17.36 -11.14 -5.13
C ASP A 134 16.12 -11.17 -6.05
N CYS A 135 15.00 -11.68 -5.56
CA CYS A 135 13.72 -11.65 -6.28
C CYS A 135 13.26 -10.21 -6.56
N CYS A 136 13.27 -9.33 -5.55
CA CYS A 136 12.90 -7.93 -5.71
C CYS A 136 13.81 -7.22 -6.74
N ARG A 137 15.12 -7.49 -6.70
CA ARG A 137 16.08 -6.90 -7.65
C ARG A 137 15.79 -7.31 -9.08
N GLU A 138 15.47 -8.58 -9.32
CA GLU A 138 15.15 -9.08 -10.66
C GLU A 138 13.89 -8.40 -11.23
N VAL A 139 12.83 -8.25 -10.42
CA VAL A 139 11.62 -7.51 -10.81
C VAL A 139 11.95 -6.04 -11.07
N THR A 140 12.80 -5.43 -10.24
CA THR A 140 13.18 -4.02 -10.34
C THR A 140 13.99 -3.72 -11.60
N GLU A 141 14.92 -4.58 -11.99
CA GLU A 141 15.66 -4.41 -13.25
C GLU A 141 14.73 -4.50 -14.46
N TYR A 142 13.82 -5.47 -14.46
CA TYR A 142 12.79 -5.58 -15.52
C TYR A 142 11.90 -4.33 -15.61
N ALA A 143 11.47 -3.79 -14.46
CA ALA A 143 10.62 -2.60 -14.38
C ALA A 143 11.35 -1.34 -14.84
N LYS A 144 12.63 -1.20 -14.49
CA LYS A 144 13.49 -0.08 -14.89
C LYS A 144 13.56 0.08 -16.41
N GLU A 145 13.66 -1.01 -17.16
CA GLU A 145 13.68 -0.99 -18.63
C GLU A 145 12.38 -0.41 -19.23
N ARG A 146 11.30 -0.39 -18.43
CA ARG A 146 9.97 0.15 -18.79
C ARG A 146 9.69 1.51 -18.19
N GLY A 147 10.66 2.11 -17.53
CA GLY A 147 10.51 3.40 -16.84
C GLY A 147 9.60 3.34 -15.61
N ILE A 148 9.45 2.14 -15.01
CA ILE A 148 8.59 1.90 -13.84
C ILE A 148 9.46 1.67 -12.62
N ARG A 149 9.19 2.38 -11.52
CA ARG A 149 9.81 2.16 -10.22
C ARG A 149 9.04 1.09 -9.45
N THR A 150 9.77 0.26 -8.72
CA THR A 150 9.19 -0.77 -7.85
C THR A 150 9.32 -0.39 -6.38
N MET A 151 8.41 -0.86 -5.57
CA MET A 151 8.39 -0.59 -4.12
C MET A 151 7.91 -1.81 -3.35
N VAL A 152 8.42 -1.96 -2.13
CA VAL A 152 7.81 -2.79 -1.09
C VAL A 152 7.01 -1.89 -0.14
N GLU A 153 5.97 -2.42 0.48
CA GLU A 153 5.24 -1.74 1.54
C GLU A 153 5.54 -2.39 2.91
N ASN A 154 5.47 -1.61 3.97
CA ASN A 154 5.41 -2.14 5.35
C ASN A 154 4.03 -2.78 5.58
N HIS A 155 3.87 -4.03 5.14
CA HIS A 155 2.60 -4.76 5.10
C HIS A 155 2.76 -6.25 5.46
N GLY A 156 1.68 -6.89 5.98
CA GLY A 156 1.60 -8.34 6.10
C GLY A 156 2.35 -8.94 7.29
N GLN A 157 2.69 -8.17 8.31
CA GLN A 157 3.30 -8.61 9.59
C GLN A 157 4.73 -9.20 9.50
N PHE A 158 5.24 -9.54 8.33
CA PHE A 158 6.57 -10.13 8.14
C PHE A 158 7.61 -9.11 7.69
N ALA A 159 7.31 -8.31 6.65
CA ALA A 159 8.10 -7.18 6.19
C ALA A 159 7.40 -5.87 6.59
N GLN A 160 7.21 -5.60 7.88
CA GLN A 160 6.36 -4.51 8.33
C GLN A 160 7.05 -3.55 9.32
N GLU A 161 7.90 -4.06 10.22
CA GLU A 161 8.69 -3.17 11.05
C GLU A 161 9.67 -2.35 10.21
N PRO A 162 9.89 -1.06 10.56
CA PRO A 162 10.69 -0.17 9.74
C PRO A 162 12.12 -0.67 9.55
N ASP A 163 12.74 -1.28 10.56
CA ASP A 163 14.10 -1.81 10.47
C ASP A 163 14.21 -3.02 9.53
N LEU A 164 13.14 -3.80 9.36
CA LEU A 164 13.13 -4.95 8.45
C LEU A 164 12.91 -4.50 7.01
N VAL A 165 12.03 -3.54 6.78
CA VAL A 165 11.81 -2.98 5.44
C VAL A 165 13.04 -2.23 4.95
N GLU A 166 13.66 -1.41 5.82
CA GLU A 166 14.93 -0.74 5.52
C GLU A 166 16.04 -1.76 5.18
N LEU A 167 16.14 -2.85 5.96
CA LEU A 167 17.09 -3.92 5.67
C LEU A 167 16.86 -4.54 4.29
N LEU A 168 15.61 -4.80 3.92
CA LEU A 168 15.29 -5.32 2.59
C LEU A 168 15.71 -4.35 1.49
N ILE A 169 15.34 -3.07 1.60
CA ILE A 169 15.67 -2.04 0.61
C ILE A 169 17.20 -1.91 0.45
N ASN A 170 17.93 -1.86 1.55
CA ASN A 170 19.38 -1.77 1.54
C ASN A 170 20.06 -3.05 1.00
N THR A 171 19.43 -4.23 1.20
CA THR A 171 19.92 -5.49 0.63
C THR A 171 19.65 -5.57 -0.87
N VAL A 172 18.48 -5.09 -1.35
CA VAL A 172 18.20 -4.93 -2.79
C VAL A 172 19.18 -3.96 -3.42
N ASN A 173 19.51 -2.87 -2.76
CA ASN A 173 20.51 -1.88 -3.16
C ASN A 173 20.37 -1.46 -4.64
N HIS A 174 19.17 -0.99 -5.01
CA HIS A 174 18.87 -0.58 -6.37
C HIS A 174 18.13 0.78 -6.37
N PRO A 175 18.59 1.80 -7.16
CA PRO A 175 18.00 3.15 -7.12
C PRO A 175 16.55 3.22 -7.62
N ASN A 176 16.08 2.19 -8.34
CA ASN A 176 14.71 2.09 -8.83
C ASN A 176 13.80 1.27 -7.89
N PHE A 177 14.30 0.84 -6.72
CA PHE A 177 13.56 0.13 -5.68
C PHE A 177 13.43 1.00 -4.43
N GLY A 178 12.22 1.17 -3.91
CA GLY A 178 11.98 2.04 -2.77
C GLY A 178 10.88 1.53 -1.84
N TRP A 179 10.28 2.45 -1.12
CA TRP A 179 9.27 2.18 -0.09
C TRP A 179 7.94 2.83 -0.44
N LEU A 180 6.86 2.05 -0.45
CA LEU A 180 5.53 2.59 -0.22
C LEU A 180 5.33 2.65 1.30
N CYS A 181 5.43 3.85 1.88
CA CYS A 181 5.32 4.06 3.32
C CYS A 181 3.85 4.21 3.74
N ASP A 182 3.26 3.17 4.31
CA ASP A 182 1.94 3.25 4.92
C ASP A 182 2.06 3.66 6.40
N MET A 183 1.49 4.83 6.74
CA MET A 183 1.55 5.37 8.11
C MET A 183 0.79 4.52 9.12
N GLY A 184 -0.35 3.94 8.70
CA GLY A 184 -1.24 3.19 9.59
C GLY A 184 -0.73 1.78 9.86
N ASN A 185 -0.15 1.12 8.86
CA ASN A 185 0.33 -0.25 8.98
C ASN A 185 1.43 -0.42 10.03
N PHE A 186 2.12 0.63 10.45
CA PHE A 186 3.06 0.56 11.56
C PHE A 186 2.36 0.22 12.88
N LEU A 187 1.11 0.65 13.10
CA LEU A 187 0.33 0.24 14.27
C LEU A 187 0.03 -1.26 14.27
N CYS A 188 -0.13 -1.88 13.09
CA CYS A 188 -0.33 -3.34 12.99
C CYS A 188 0.91 -4.13 13.46
N ALA A 189 2.08 -3.51 13.41
CA ALA A 189 3.34 -4.05 13.93
C ALA A 189 3.65 -3.59 15.38
N ASP A 190 2.71 -2.92 16.04
CA ASP A 190 2.90 -2.32 17.37
C ASP A 190 4.05 -1.29 17.43
N VAL A 191 4.29 -0.58 16.33
CA VAL A 191 5.35 0.43 16.18
C VAL A 191 4.75 1.83 16.15
N ASN A 192 5.46 2.82 16.72
CA ASN A 192 5.05 4.22 16.65
C ASN A 192 5.15 4.74 15.21
N PRO A 193 4.03 5.18 14.57
CA PRO A 193 4.04 5.65 13.19
C PRO A 193 4.97 6.84 12.93
N VAL A 194 5.09 7.76 13.88
CA VAL A 194 5.92 8.97 13.72
C VAL A 194 7.40 8.61 13.60
N GLU A 195 7.88 7.73 14.49
CA GLU A 195 9.27 7.27 14.45
C GLU A 195 9.56 6.44 13.19
N ALA A 196 8.62 5.57 12.83
CA ALA A 196 8.74 4.71 11.67
C ALA A 196 8.74 5.49 10.35
N VAL A 197 7.84 6.48 10.19
CA VAL A 197 7.82 7.37 9.03
C VAL A 197 9.12 8.16 8.92
N GLY A 198 9.72 8.56 10.06
CA GLY A 198 11.04 9.22 10.06
C GLY A 198 12.14 8.36 9.46
N LYS A 199 12.10 7.04 9.69
CA LYS A 199 13.04 6.07 9.07
C LYS A 199 12.72 5.81 7.60
N ALA A 200 11.43 5.69 7.26
CA ALA A 200 10.98 5.37 5.90
C ALA A 200 11.13 6.54 4.90
N ALA A 201 11.06 7.78 5.39
CA ALA A 201 11.00 8.98 4.55
C ALA A 201 12.12 9.10 3.50
N PRO A 202 13.42 8.76 3.79
CA PRO A 202 14.48 8.80 2.79
C PRO A 202 14.29 7.83 1.61
N TYR A 203 13.48 6.78 1.79
CA TYR A 203 13.25 5.71 0.83
C TYR A 203 11.87 5.80 0.16
N ALA A 204 11.02 6.73 0.59
CA ALA A 204 9.62 6.80 0.19
C ALA A 204 9.47 7.21 -1.28
N PHE A 205 8.90 6.33 -2.10
CA PHE A 205 8.46 6.61 -3.47
C PHE A 205 6.97 6.90 -3.56
N TYR A 206 6.21 6.36 -2.61
CA TYR A 206 4.78 6.56 -2.45
C TYR A 206 4.41 6.48 -0.96
N VAL A 207 3.28 7.07 -0.59
CA VAL A 207 2.84 7.10 0.81
C VAL A 207 1.37 6.73 0.89
N HIS A 208 0.99 5.88 1.85
CA HIS A 208 -0.40 5.69 2.23
C HIS A 208 -0.71 6.43 3.53
N ALA A 209 -1.81 7.18 3.49
CA ALA A 209 -2.47 7.73 4.68
C ALA A 209 -3.63 6.79 5.05
N LYS A 210 -3.42 6.03 6.11
CA LYS A 210 -4.35 5.09 6.72
C LYS A 210 -4.41 5.36 8.21
N ASP A 211 -5.55 5.13 8.84
CA ASP A 211 -5.71 5.40 10.28
C ASP A 211 -6.49 4.29 10.99
N PHE A 212 -6.16 4.08 12.26
CA PHE A 212 -6.73 3.04 13.10
C PHE A 212 -7.15 3.58 14.47
N ILE A 213 -8.26 3.08 14.98
CA ILE A 213 -8.59 3.12 16.40
C ILE A 213 -7.83 1.99 17.08
N ILE A 214 -7.14 2.31 18.18
CA ILE A 214 -6.40 1.33 18.99
C ILE A 214 -7.05 1.16 20.37
N LYS A 215 -7.12 -0.08 20.83
CA LYS A 215 -7.47 -0.43 22.21
C LYS A 215 -6.45 -1.39 22.79
N SER A 216 -6.17 -1.23 24.08
CA SER A 216 -5.23 -2.09 24.80
C SER A 216 -5.73 -3.55 24.83
N GLY A 217 -4.82 -4.50 24.66
CA GLY A 217 -5.09 -5.92 24.86
C GLY A 217 -5.50 -6.30 26.30
N ASN A 218 -5.37 -5.39 27.26
CA ASN A 218 -5.89 -5.55 28.60
C ASN A 218 -7.40 -5.22 28.73
N GLU A 219 -7.99 -4.62 27.70
CA GLU A 219 -9.42 -4.35 27.67
C GLU A 219 -10.18 -5.59 27.14
N PRO A 220 -11.49 -5.72 27.47
CA PRO A 220 -12.33 -6.73 26.85
C PRO A 220 -12.31 -6.61 25.32
N ASP A 221 -12.46 -7.75 24.61
CA ASP A 221 -12.60 -7.78 23.16
C ASP A 221 -13.72 -6.81 22.72
N PRO A 222 -13.38 -5.79 21.91
CA PRO A 222 -14.37 -4.81 21.46
C PRO A 222 -15.33 -5.36 20.37
N GLY A 223 -15.10 -6.59 19.92
CA GLY A 223 -16.00 -7.29 18.99
C GLY A 223 -15.78 -6.97 17.52
N ARG A 224 -16.85 -7.05 16.77
CA ARG A 224 -16.84 -6.99 15.30
C ARG A 224 -16.15 -5.74 14.75
N GLY A 225 -15.26 -5.94 13.79
CA GLY A 225 -14.51 -4.90 13.08
C GLY A 225 -13.11 -4.67 13.65
N PHE A 226 -12.81 -5.22 14.83
CA PHE A 226 -11.47 -5.19 15.39
C PHE A 226 -10.70 -6.50 15.07
N PHE A 227 -9.39 -6.37 14.91
CA PHE A 227 -8.45 -7.48 14.81
C PHE A 227 -7.32 -7.26 15.82
N GLN A 228 -6.55 -8.31 16.12
CA GLN A 228 -5.45 -8.22 17.06
C GLN A 228 -4.09 -8.07 16.35
N THR A 229 -3.24 -7.22 16.92
CA THR A 229 -1.81 -7.12 16.60
C THR A 229 -1.02 -8.27 17.24
N ARG A 230 0.29 -8.35 16.94
CA ARG A 230 1.19 -9.32 17.61
C ARG A 230 1.33 -9.10 19.11
N ALA A 231 1.24 -7.86 19.58
CA ALA A 231 1.23 -7.53 21.02
C ALA A 231 -0.16 -7.69 21.65
N ALA A 232 -1.11 -8.30 20.92
CA ALA A 232 -2.50 -8.51 21.32
C ALA A 232 -3.31 -7.22 21.58
N ASN A 233 -2.88 -6.07 21.07
CA ASN A 233 -3.71 -4.88 21.02
C ASN A 233 -4.80 -5.05 19.97
N TYR A 234 -5.94 -4.37 20.16
CA TYR A 234 -7.04 -4.39 19.20
C TYR A 234 -6.96 -3.16 18.29
N LEU A 235 -6.99 -3.38 16.98
CA LEU A 235 -7.06 -2.33 15.96
C LEU A 235 -8.32 -2.44 15.13
N ARG A 236 -8.83 -1.29 14.72
CA ARG A 236 -9.91 -1.16 13.74
C ARG A 236 -9.61 0.00 12.82
N GLY A 237 -9.64 -0.23 11.50
CA GLY A 237 -9.55 0.85 10.52
C GLY A 237 -10.62 1.91 10.74
N THR A 238 -10.28 3.17 10.47
CA THR A 238 -11.19 4.32 10.61
C THR A 238 -10.86 5.43 9.61
N ILE A 239 -11.63 6.50 9.66
CA ILE A 239 -11.42 7.71 8.84
C ILE A 239 -10.07 8.34 9.16
N VAL A 240 -9.29 8.67 8.13
CA VAL A 240 -7.99 9.32 8.30
C VAL A 240 -8.12 10.64 9.07
N GLY A 241 -7.42 10.73 10.18
CA GLY A 241 -7.49 11.85 11.13
C GLY A 241 -8.45 11.63 12.32
N HIS A 242 -9.16 10.49 12.37
CA HIS A 242 -10.04 10.14 13.50
C HIS A 242 -9.43 9.07 14.41
N GLY A 243 -8.31 8.48 14.03
CA GLY A 243 -7.65 7.40 14.75
C GLY A 243 -6.45 7.85 15.57
N ALA A 244 -5.56 6.91 15.80
CA ALA A 244 -4.38 7.08 16.64
C ALA A 244 -3.11 7.47 15.85
N VAL A 245 -3.15 7.45 14.51
CA VAL A 245 -2.03 7.87 13.68
C VAL A 245 -1.90 9.39 13.71
N ALA A 246 -0.74 9.90 14.09
CA ALA A 246 -0.45 11.34 14.04
C ALA A 246 -0.19 11.80 12.60
N VAL A 247 -1.21 11.69 11.72
CA VAL A 247 -1.12 11.87 10.27
C VAL A 247 -0.46 13.21 9.90
N LYS A 248 -0.88 14.32 10.53
CA LYS A 248 -0.28 15.65 10.28
C LYS A 248 1.22 15.66 10.56
N GLN A 249 1.65 15.02 11.65
CA GLN A 249 3.08 14.95 12.02
C GLN A 249 3.86 14.10 11.03
N CYS A 250 3.30 12.95 10.61
CA CYS A 250 3.89 12.09 9.58
C CYS A 250 4.06 12.84 8.24
N LEU A 251 3.04 13.58 7.80
CA LEU A 251 3.10 14.40 6.58
C LEU A 251 4.17 15.51 6.69
N LYS A 252 4.33 16.12 7.87
CA LYS A 252 5.38 17.10 8.11
C LYS A 252 6.79 16.51 8.02
N ILE A 253 6.98 15.30 8.56
CA ILE A 253 8.25 14.56 8.46
C ILE A 253 8.61 14.28 7.00
N LEU A 254 7.66 13.74 6.23
CA LEU A 254 7.84 13.47 4.80
C LEU A 254 8.19 14.71 4.01
N LYS A 255 7.46 15.83 4.24
CA LYS A 255 7.75 17.12 3.61
C LYS A 255 9.16 17.62 3.94
N ASN A 256 9.56 17.53 5.20
CA ASN A 256 10.90 17.96 5.64
C ASN A 256 12.02 17.08 5.04
N ALA A 257 11.73 15.83 4.72
CA ALA A 257 12.63 14.93 3.99
C ALA A 257 12.66 15.17 2.47
N GLY A 258 11.87 16.14 1.97
CA GLY A 258 11.81 16.48 0.55
C GLY A 258 10.82 15.65 -0.27
N TYR A 259 9.93 14.87 0.38
CA TYR A 259 8.90 14.13 -0.33
C TYR A 259 7.82 15.08 -0.87
N ASP A 260 7.56 15.00 -2.18
CA ASP A 260 6.53 15.79 -2.88
C ASP A 260 5.60 14.92 -3.77
N GLY A 261 5.69 13.61 -3.64
CA GLY A 261 4.92 12.63 -4.40
C GLY A 261 3.43 12.57 -4.03
N PHE A 262 2.80 11.43 -4.33
CA PHE A 262 1.41 11.18 -4.01
C PHE A 262 1.22 10.67 -2.59
N ILE A 263 0.13 11.11 -1.95
CA ILE A 263 -0.42 10.53 -0.73
C ILE A 263 -1.67 9.77 -1.13
N GLY A 264 -1.61 8.44 -1.15
CA GLY A 264 -2.76 7.57 -1.35
C GLY A 264 -3.59 7.51 -0.07
N LEU A 265 -4.82 8.02 -0.08
CA LEU A 265 -5.75 7.77 1.00
C LEU A 265 -6.23 6.33 0.91
N GLU A 266 -5.97 5.54 1.95
CA GLU A 266 -6.43 4.17 2.08
C GLU A 266 -7.37 4.02 3.28
N PHE A 267 -8.67 3.82 3.00
CA PHE A 267 -9.72 3.66 4.01
C PHE A 267 -10.12 2.19 4.13
N GLU A 268 -10.09 1.67 5.35
CA GLU A 268 -10.55 0.30 5.67
C GLU A 268 -11.46 0.24 6.92
N GLY A 269 -12.14 1.36 7.22
CA GLY A 269 -13.07 1.45 8.33
C GLY A 269 -14.39 0.70 8.09
N ILE A 270 -15.20 0.60 9.15
CA ILE A 270 -16.57 0.06 9.08
C ILE A 270 -17.61 1.12 8.73
N GLU A 271 -17.22 2.37 8.76
CA GLU A 271 -18.03 3.51 8.33
C GLU A 271 -18.30 3.41 6.81
N ASP A 272 -19.34 4.05 6.30
CA ASP A 272 -19.58 4.12 4.86
C ASP A 272 -18.32 4.66 4.14
N CYS A 273 -17.85 3.95 3.12
CA CYS A 273 -16.58 4.29 2.49
C CYS A 273 -16.60 5.64 1.77
N MET A 274 -17.74 6.06 1.21
CA MET A 274 -17.84 7.38 0.56
C MET A 274 -17.73 8.50 1.57
N LEU A 275 -18.36 8.34 2.74
CA LEU A 275 -18.26 9.28 3.86
C LEU A 275 -16.82 9.30 4.40
N GLY A 276 -16.22 8.12 4.59
CA GLY A 276 -14.84 7.98 5.07
C GLY A 276 -13.82 8.64 4.16
N LEU A 277 -13.99 8.48 2.85
CA LEU A 277 -13.12 9.08 1.84
C LEU A 277 -13.27 10.60 1.77
N SER A 278 -14.51 11.11 1.82
CA SER A 278 -14.76 12.56 1.81
C SER A 278 -14.10 13.26 2.99
N ILE A 279 -14.39 12.79 4.22
CA ILE A 279 -13.83 13.38 5.45
C ILE A 279 -12.29 13.21 5.50
N GLY A 280 -11.79 12.03 5.14
CA GLY A 280 -10.33 11.77 5.12
C GLY A 280 -9.60 12.71 4.15
N LEU A 281 -10.16 12.95 2.96
CA LEU A 281 -9.61 13.89 1.99
C LEU A 281 -9.58 15.33 2.52
N GLU A 282 -10.69 15.78 3.16
CA GLU A 282 -10.76 17.09 3.81
C GLU A 282 -9.70 17.24 4.90
N ASN A 283 -9.51 16.21 5.73
CA ASN A 283 -8.51 16.20 6.80
C ASN A 283 -7.09 16.30 6.24
N ILE A 284 -6.73 15.49 5.22
CA ILE A 284 -5.40 15.53 4.61
C ILE A 284 -5.14 16.91 4.00
N ARG A 285 -6.10 17.48 3.26
CA ARG A 285 -5.96 18.84 2.68
C ARG A 285 -5.72 19.90 3.74
N ARG A 286 -6.48 19.86 4.82
CA ARG A 286 -6.29 20.78 5.95
C ARG A 286 -4.90 20.62 6.55
N TYR A 287 -4.44 19.39 6.81
CA TYR A 287 -3.10 19.15 7.36
C TYR A 287 -1.99 19.64 6.45
N LEU A 288 -2.11 19.43 5.14
CA LEU A 288 -1.12 19.95 4.18
C LEU A 288 -1.08 21.48 4.17
N SER A 289 -2.25 22.15 4.16
CA SER A 289 -2.33 23.61 4.24
C SER A 289 -1.69 24.16 5.52
N GLU A 290 -1.95 23.50 6.67
CA GLU A 290 -1.36 23.90 7.97
C GLU A 290 0.15 23.63 8.10
N ILE A 291 0.69 22.71 7.30
CA ILE A 291 2.14 22.42 7.23
C ILE A 291 2.84 23.42 6.29
N GLU A 292 2.11 24.00 5.32
CA GLU A 292 2.63 24.97 4.36
C GLU A 292 2.62 26.42 4.88
N ALA A 293 1.76 26.70 5.85
CA ALA A 293 1.66 27.98 6.53
C ALA A 293 2.83 28.23 7.51
#